data_c57ab9298afec5d8b4ecc832b24d2587
#
_entry.id   c57ab9298afec5d8b4ecc832b24d2587
#
_cell.length_a   1.000
_cell.length_b   1.000
_cell.length_c   1.000
_cell.angle_alpha   90.00
_cell.angle_beta   90.00
_cell.angle_gamma   90.00
#
_symmetry.space_group_name_H-M   'P 1'
#
loop_
_entity.id
_entity.type
_entity.pdbx_description
1 polymer ?
#
loop_
_entity_poly.entity_id
_entity_poly.type
_entity_poly.pdbx_seq_one_letter_code
_entity_poly.pdbx_strand_id
1 'polypeptide(L)'
;LNITFPQAHYEVSKKILESGKHVYSEKPMSIKYKNAKELLQISRDKKLYFGNAPDTFLGGGGQLAREVIDKGEIGEILTGNFIFAFPGMQTCHPDPESWFAEGGGPVVDMGPYFFTALVNLLGPAKNVRGRGMKFSDKRKYDIGPKKGKQFDVKVPTSYMFSIEFHNKAVIQGCLSFDVQNHGCNHMELYGTKGSIIVPDP
;
A
#
# COMPACT_ATOMS: atom_id res chain seq x y z
N LEU A 1 8.12 -12.22 15.15
CA LEU A 1 7.40 -11.05 14.69
C LEU A 1 8.33 -9.86 14.57
N ASN A 2 8.18 -9.07 13.49
CA ASN A 2 8.88 -7.81 13.30
C ASN A 2 7.83 -6.68 13.17
N ILE A 3 7.66 -5.91 14.23
CA ILE A 3 6.72 -4.78 14.35
C ILE A 3 7.48 -3.47 14.62
N THR A 4 8.69 -3.38 14.11
CA THR A 4 9.54 -2.18 14.24
C THR A 4 9.09 -1.08 13.28
N PHE A 5 9.83 0.02 13.20
CA PHE A 5 9.58 1.06 12.20
C PHE A 5 10.00 0.61 10.79
N PRO A 6 9.38 1.11 9.72
CA PRO A 6 9.66 0.72 8.33
C PRO A 6 11.15 0.72 7.95
N GLN A 7 11.91 1.68 8.48
CA GLN A 7 13.35 1.80 8.23
C GLN A 7 14.16 0.63 8.80
N ALA A 8 13.67 -0.03 9.87
CA ALA A 8 14.33 -1.15 10.53
C ALA A 8 13.86 -2.52 10.02
N HIS A 9 12.75 -2.60 9.25
CA HIS A 9 12.15 -3.86 8.83
C HIS A 9 13.14 -4.79 8.14
N TYR A 10 13.94 -4.25 7.22
CA TYR A 10 14.92 -5.04 6.47
C TYR A 10 15.97 -5.65 7.40
N GLU A 11 16.66 -4.83 8.19
CA GLU A 11 17.77 -5.29 9.04
C GLU A 11 17.31 -6.29 10.08
N VAL A 12 16.15 -6.06 10.71
CA VAL A 12 15.59 -6.95 11.71
C VAL A 12 15.15 -8.27 11.08
N SER A 13 14.40 -8.24 9.99
CA SER A 13 13.94 -9.43 9.28
C SER A 13 15.11 -10.26 8.75
N LYS A 14 16.16 -9.61 8.21
CA LYS A 14 17.37 -10.27 7.73
C LYS A 14 18.06 -11.05 8.85
N LYS A 15 18.31 -10.42 10.00
CA LYS A 15 18.92 -11.07 11.17
C LYS A 15 18.10 -12.28 11.64
N ILE A 16 16.77 -12.18 11.66
CA ILE A 16 15.89 -13.28 12.06
C ILE A 16 16.02 -14.44 11.06
N LEU A 17 15.97 -14.18 9.75
CA LEU A 17 16.14 -15.21 8.72
C LEU A 17 17.54 -15.83 8.76
N GLU A 18 18.59 -15.01 8.92
CA GLU A 18 19.97 -15.49 9.02
C GLU A 18 20.16 -16.42 10.22
N SER A 19 19.45 -16.18 11.32
CA SER A 19 19.44 -17.06 12.51
C SER A 19 18.59 -18.35 12.36
N GLY A 20 18.06 -18.62 11.15
CA GLY A 20 17.28 -19.82 10.87
C GLY A 20 15.84 -19.80 11.39
N LYS A 21 15.25 -18.62 11.57
CA LYS A 21 13.89 -18.46 12.08
C LYS A 21 12.95 -17.94 11.00
N HIS A 22 11.68 -18.39 11.03
CA HIS A 22 10.61 -17.82 10.24
C HIS A 22 10.33 -16.37 10.67
N VAL A 23 9.85 -15.53 9.73
CA VAL A 23 9.52 -14.12 9.98
C VAL A 23 8.09 -13.84 9.59
N TYR A 24 7.38 -13.07 10.39
CA TYR A 24 6.22 -12.30 9.98
C TYR A 24 6.50 -10.82 10.32
N SER A 25 6.46 -9.96 9.31
CA SER A 25 6.83 -8.55 9.44
C SER A 25 5.65 -7.64 9.13
N GLU A 26 5.60 -6.51 9.82
CA GLU A 26 4.74 -5.40 9.45
C GLU A 26 5.09 -4.84 8.06
N LYS A 27 4.10 -4.18 7.44
CA LYS A 27 4.28 -3.47 6.17
C LYS A 27 5.01 -2.12 6.37
N PRO A 28 5.71 -1.64 5.37
CA PRO A 28 6.13 -2.32 4.15
C PRO A 28 7.23 -3.34 4.44
N MET A 29 7.38 -4.35 3.60
CA MET A 29 8.45 -5.36 3.72
C MET A 29 9.84 -4.72 3.85
N SER A 30 10.05 -3.67 3.07
CA SER A 30 11.23 -2.80 3.10
C SER A 30 10.93 -1.50 2.34
N ILE A 31 11.60 -0.42 2.71
CA ILE A 31 11.55 0.86 1.97
C ILE A 31 12.36 0.83 0.65
N LYS A 32 13.15 -0.22 0.41
CA LYS A 32 13.95 -0.41 -0.81
C LYS A 32 13.62 -1.74 -1.46
N TYR A 33 13.25 -1.73 -2.73
CA TYR A 33 12.94 -2.93 -3.51
C TYR A 33 14.06 -3.97 -3.49
N LYS A 34 15.34 -3.53 -3.62
CA LYS A 34 16.50 -4.44 -3.57
C LYS A 34 16.53 -5.23 -2.26
N ASN A 35 16.27 -4.57 -1.14
CA ASN A 35 16.28 -5.20 0.18
C ASN A 35 15.14 -6.21 0.33
N ALA A 36 13.95 -5.88 -0.17
CA ALA A 36 12.83 -6.82 -0.19
C ALA A 36 13.14 -8.10 -1.00
N LYS A 37 13.77 -7.94 -2.17
CA LYS A 37 14.22 -9.09 -2.97
C LYS A 37 15.24 -9.96 -2.22
N GLU A 38 16.18 -9.35 -1.52
CA GLU A 38 17.18 -10.06 -0.75
C GLU A 38 16.55 -10.87 0.39
N LEU A 39 15.58 -10.30 1.14
CA LEU A 39 14.85 -11.03 2.17
C LEU A 39 14.13 -12.27 1.61
N LEU A 40 13.47 -12.13 0.48
CA LEU A 40 12.81 -13.25 -0.20
C LEU A 40 13.81 -14.31 -0.66
N GLN A 41 15.00 -13.90 -1.13
CA GLN A 41 16.04 -14.84 -1.53
C GLN A 41 16.57 -15.63 -0.33
N ILE A 42 16.93 -14.95 0.77
CA ILE A 42 17.39 -15.61 2.02
C ILE A 42 16.34 -16.59 2.55
N SER A 43 15.06 -16.20 2.53
CA SER A 43 13.95 -17.03 2.96
C SER A 43 13.87 -18.34 2.15
N ARG A 44 13.99 -18.24 0.81
CA ARG A 44 13.97 -19.39 -0.11
C ARG A 44 15.18 -20.30 0.10
N ASP A 45 16.38 -19.73 0.15
CA ASP A 45 17.64 -20.49 0.27
C ASP A 45 17.69 -21.27 1.57
N LYS A 46 17.16 -20.69 2.65
CA LYS A 46 17.09 -21.33 3.95
C LYS A 46 15.81 -22.15 4.19
N LYS A 47 14.90 -22.21 3.21
CA LYS A 47 13.58 -22.88 3.31
C LYS A 47 12.77 -22.40 4.53
N LEU A 48 12.77 -21.08 4.75
CA LEU A 48 12.06 -20.45 5.85
C LEU A 48 10.80 -19.74 5.31
N TYR A 49 9.76 -19.65 6.14
CA TYR A 49 8.59 -18.84 5.83
C TYR A 49 8.87 -17.37 6.14
N PHE A 50 8.49 -16.51 5.19
CA PHE A 50 8.51 -15.08 5.35
C PHE A 50 7.12 -14.52 4.97
N GLY A 51 6.33 -14.16 5.98
CA GLY A 51 5.06 -13.48 5.84
C GLY A 51 5.24 -11.98 6.04
N ASN A 52 4.42 -11.19 5.35
CA ASN A 52 4.42 -9.75 5.47
C ASN A 52 2.98 -9.21 5.42
N ALA A 53 2.64 -8.34 6.35
CA ALA A 53 1.39 -7.57 6.28
C ALA A 53 1.35 -6.70 4.99
N PRO A 54 0.17 -6.32 4.50
CA PRO A 54 -1.14 -6.43 5.15
C PRO A 54 -1.81 -7.79 4.92
N ASP A 55 -2.74 -8.12 5.80
CA ASP A 55 -3.61 -9.29 5.72
C ASP A 55 -5.09 -8.90 5.47
N THR A 56 -5.40 -7.61 5.44
CA THR A 56 -6.76 -7.07 5.34
C THR A 56 -7.51 -7.55 4.11
N PHE A 57 -6.82 -7.78 2.97
CA PHE A 57 -7.42 -8.33 1.75
C PHE A 57 -8.01 -9.76 1.95
N LEU A 58 -7.64 -10.45 3.03
CA LEU A 58 -8.21 -11.74 3.46
C LEU A 58 -9.48 -11.58 4.30
N GLY A 59 -9.89 -10.36 4.62
CA GLY A 59 -11.16 -10.07 5.29
C GLY A 59 -12.37 -10.50 4.45
N GLY A 60 -13.53 -10.61 5.08
CA GLY A 60 -14.76 -11.13 4.44
C GLY A 60 -15.13 -10.43 3.14
N GLY A 61 -15.00 -9.11 3.06
CA GLY A 61 -15.25 -8.34 1.84
C GLY A 61 -14.27 -8.65 0.70
N GLY A 62 -12.97 -8.79 1.02
CA GLY A 62 -11.95 -9.18 0.05
C GLY A 62 -12.14 -10.61 -0.47
N GLN A 63 -12.51 -11.55 0.42
CA GLN A 63 -12.84 -12.93 0.05
C GLN A 63 -14.08 -12.99 -0.85
N LEU A 64 -15.14 -12.25 -0.52
CA LEU A 64 -16.34 -12.17 -1.35
C LEU A 64 -16.04 -11.58 -2.73
N ALA A 65 -15.24 -10.51 -2.79
CA ALA A 65 -14.82 -9.93 -4.06
C ALA A 65 -14.04 -10.95 -4.92
N ARG A 66 -13.14 -11.73 -4.30
CA ARG A 66 -12.41 -12.82 -4.98
C ARG A 66 -13.39 -13.88 -5.52
N GLU A 67 -14.36 -14.31 -4.70
CA GLU A 67 -15.36 -15.30 -5.08
C GLU A 67 -16.22 -14.85 -6.27
N VAL A 68 -16.71 -13.58 -6.25
CA VAL A 68 -17.50 -12.98 -7.35
C VAL A 68 -16.71 -12.96 -8.65
N ILE A 69 -15.42 -12.61 -8.57
CA ILE A 69 -14.52 -12.58 -9.73
C ILE A 69 -14.25 -14.00 -10.25
N ASP A 70 -13.97 -14.97 -9.37
CA ASP A 70 -13.68 -16.35 -9.74
C ASP A 70 -14.89 -17.05 -10.38
N LYS A 71 -16.10 -16.74 -9.93
CA LYS A 71 -17.34 -17.22 -10.55
C LYS A 71 -17.65 -16.55 -11.88
N GLY A 72 -16.92 -15.50 -12.27
CA GLY A 72 -17.12 -14.75 -13.51
C GLY A 72 -18.44 -13.95 -13.54
N GLU A 73 -18.97 -13.58 -12.36
CA GLU A 73 -20.25 -12.86 -12.25
C GLU A 73 -20.18 -11.49 -12.92
N ILE A 74 -19.05 -10.78 -12.82
CA ILE A 74 -18.82 -9.50 -13.51
C ILE A 74 -18.09 -9.65 -14.86
N GLY A 75 -17.81 -10.89 -15.28
CA GLY A 75 -17.07 -11.18 -16.53
C GLY A 75 -15.58 -10.90 -16.41
N GLU A 76 -14.94 -10.63 -17.56
CA GLU A 76 -13.51 -10.24 -17.61
C GLU A 76 -13.37 -8.80 -17.13
N ILE A 77 -12.45 -8.56 -16.18
CA ILE A 77 -12.19 -7.21 -15.67
C ILE A 77 -11.37 -6.45 -16.71
N LEU A 78 -11.91 -5.31 -17.15
CA LEU A 78 -11.30 -4.45 -18.15
C LEU A 78 -10.53 -3.29 -17.51
N THR A 79 -11.16 -2.63 -16.54
CA THR A 79 -10.59 -1.46 -15.89
C THR A 79 -11.15 -1.29 -14.48
N GLY A 80 -10.66 -0.29 -13.76
CA GLY A 80 -11.11 0.07 -12.44
C GLY A 80 -10.34 1.26 -11.89
N ASN A 81 -10.70 1.62 -10.67
CA ASN A 81 -10.00 2.67 -9.95
C ASN A 81 -9.90 2.31 -8.47
N PHE A 82 -8.93 2.93 -7.79
CA PHE A 82 -8.91 2.98 -6.34
C PHE A 82 -8.40 4.34 -5.86
N ILE A 83 -8.87 4.74 -4.71
CA ILE A 83 -8.46 5.98 -4.07
C ILE A 83 -8.33 5.78 -2.56
N PHE A 84 -7.20 6.23 -2.03
CA PHE A 84 -7.05 6.53 -0.62
C PHE A 84 -6.52 7.95 -0.50
N ALA A 85 -7.34 8.83 0.03
CA ALA A 85 -7.00 10.24 0.09
C ALA A 85 -7.63 10.90 1.33
N PHE A 86 -6.80 11.59 2.10
CA PHE A 86 -7.22 12.31 3.30
C PHE A 86 -6.21 13.45 3.59
N PRO A 87 -6.47 14.34 4.56
CA PRO A 87 -5.61 15.50 4.82
C PRO A 87 -4.19 15.19 5.28
N GLY A 88 -3.91 13.94 5.65
CA GLY A 88 -2.61 13.47 6.08
C GLY A 88 -2.50 13.21 7.57
N MET A 89 -1.45 12.50 7.96
CA MET A 89 -1.24 11.97 9.31
C MET A 89 -1.15 13.03 10.40
N GLN A 90 -0.80 14.28 10.09
CA GLN A 90 -0.76 15.38 11.05
C GLN A 90 -2.14 15.71 11.66
N THR A 91 -3.23 15.27 11.02
CA THR A 91 -4.60 15.48 11.50
C THR A 91 -5.03 14.49 12.57
N CYS A 92 -4.37 13.34 12.64
CA CYS A 92 -4.77 12.22 13.51
C CYS A 92 -3.62 11.63 14.36
N HIS A 93 -2.36 11.99 14.10
CA HIS A 93 -1.21 11.50 14.85
C HIS A 93 -0.41 12.65 15.47
N PRO A 94 -0.01 12.57 16.78
CA PRO A 94 0.70 13.65 17.46
C PRO A 94 2.16 13.84 17.00
N ASP A 95 2.78 12.81 16.43
CA ASP A 95 4.14 12.83 15.87
C ASP A 95 4.16 12.31 14.41
N PRO A 96 3.67 13.08 13.43
CA PRO A 96 3.45 12.62 12.06
C PRO A 96 4.70 12.66 11.17
N GLU A 97 5.83 13.15 11.65
CA GLU A 97 7.03 13.47 10.84
C GLU A 97 7.55 12.29 10.01
N SER A 98 7.49 11.06 10.55
CA SER A 98 7.98 9.86 9.87
C SER A 98 7.23 9.55 8.57
N TRP A 99 5.94 9.90 8.48
CA TRP A 99 5.15 9.75 7.26
C TRP A 99 5.50 10.75 6.16
N PHE A 100 6.21 11.82 6.50
CA PHE A 100 6.62 12.87 5.58
C PHE A 100 8.15 12.90 5.36
N ALA A 101 8.88 12.02 6.04
CA ALA A 101 10.32 11.81 5.89
C ALA A 101 10.64 10.79 4.79
N GLU A 102 11.93 10.62 4.46
CA GLU A 102 12.40 9.59 3.53
C GLU A 102 11.95 8.18 4.01
N GLY A 103 11.37 7.41 3.09
CA GLY A 103 10.76 6.12 3.41
C GLY A 103 9.32 6.21 3.91
N GLY A 104 8.73 7.40 3.94
CA GLY A 104 7.31 7.65 4.20
C GLY A 104 6.50 7.94 2.94
N GLY A 105 5.37 8.62 3.13
CA GLY A 105 4.43 8.98 2.06
C GLY A 105 3.30 7.96 1.85
N PRO A 106 2.22 8.38 1.18
CA PRO A 106 1.00 7.58 1.07
C PRO A 106 1.20 6.26 0.30
N VAL A 107 2.15 6.19 -0.63
CA VAL A 107 2.45 4.95 -1.36
C VAL A 107 3.11 3.91 -0.47
N VAL A 108 4.02 4.32 0.39
CA VAL A 108 4.72 3.39 1.30
C VAL A 108 3.82 2.96 2.46
N ASP A 109 2.99 3.88 2.93
CA ASP A 109 2.09 3.63 4.07
C ASP A 109 0.83 2.85 3.67
N MET A 110 0.09 3.34 2.67
CA MET A 110 -1.21 2.80 2.26
C MET A 110 -1.17 1.93 1.00
N GLY A 111 -0.17 2.16 0.14
CA GLY A 111 -0.02 1.37 -1.09
C GLY A 111 -0.02 -0.14 -0.88
N PRO A 112 0.65 -0.71 0.13
CA PRO A 112 0.64 -2.14 0.37
C PRO A 112 -0.75 -2.76 0.48
N TYR A 113 -1.72 -2.07 1.09
CA TYR A 113 -3.10 -2.54 1.22
C TYR A 113 -3.77 -2.71 -0.15
N PHE A 114 -3.76 -1.64 -0.95
CA PHE A 114 -4.42 -1.62 -2.27
C PHE A 114 -3.69 -2.48 -3.29
N PHE A 115 -2.36 -2.44 -3.32
CA PHE A 115 -1.58 -3.25 -4.28
C PHE A 115 -1.71 -4.73 -4.00
N THR A 116 -1.72 -5.15 -2.74
CA THR A 116 -1.90 -6.56 -2.37
C THR A 116 -3.31 -7.03 -2.72
N ALA A 117 -4.34 -6.23 -2.43
CA ALA A 117 -5.72 -6.53 -2.82
C ALA A 117 -5.86 -6.65 -4.34
N LEU A 118 -5.31 -5.71 -5.11
CA LEU A 118 -5.34 -5.75 -6.57
C LEU A 118 -4.60 -6.96 -7.13
N VAL A 119 -3.42 -7.28 -6.62
CA VAL A 119 -2.66 -8.47 -7.06
C VAL A 119 -3.41 -9.76 -6.71
N ASN A 120 -4.06 -9.80 -5.54
CA ASN A 120 -4.91 -10.93 -5.17
C ASN A 120 -6.10 -11.10 -6.13
N LEU A 121 -6.72 -10.00 -6.58
CA LEU A 121 -7.91 -10.04 -7.43
C LEU A 121 -7.58 -10.21 -8.93
N LEU A 122 -6.49 -9.63 -9.43
CA LEU A 122 -6.18 -9.49 -10.84
C LEU A 122 -4.93 -10.27 -11.29
N GLY A 123 -4.16 -10.81 -10.33
CA GLY A 123 -2.87 -11.43 -10.61
C GLY A 123 -1.72 -10.43 -10.69
N PRO A 124 -0.55 -10.81 -11.23
CA PRO A 124 0.64 -9.97 -11.22
C PRO A 124 0.50 -8.73 -12.11
N ALA A 125 1.02 -7.60 -11.61
CA ALA A 125 1.15 -6.38 -12.38
C ALA A 125 2.25 -6.54 -13.46
N LYS A 126 1.99 -5.99 -14.65
CA LYS A 126 2.90 -6.02 -15.81
C LYS A 126 3.67 -4.71 -15.94
N ASN A 127 2.98 -3.59 -15.78
CA ASN A 127 3.55 -2.27 -15.97
C ASN A 127 2.89 -1.25 -15.05
N VAL A 128 3.66 -0.24 -14.62
CA VAL A 128 3.15 0.87 -13.81
C VAL A 128 3.67 2.18 -14.40
N ARG A 129 2.77 3.17 -14.52
CA ARG A 129 3.10 4.54 -14.88
C ARG A 129 2.49 5.48 -13.85
N GLY A 130 3.25 6.46 -13.38
CA GLY A 130 2.71 7.37 -12.37
C GLY A 130 3.56 8.60 -12.14
N ARG A 131 3.00 9.50 -11.35
CA ARG A 131 3.65 10.74 -10.94
C ARG A 131 3.42 10.97 -9.45
N GLY A 132 4.51 11.21 -8.73
CA GLY A 132 4.48 11.74 -7.37
C GLY A 132 4.52 13.27 -7.38
N MET A 133 3.75 13.88 -6.50
CA MET A 133 3.62 15.34 -6.35
C MET A 133 3.79 15.73 -4.89
N LYS A 134 4.46 16.86 -4.66
CA LYS A 134 4.60 17.48 -3.35
C LYS A 134 4.09 18.92 -3.47
N PHE A 135 3.00 19.24 -2.78
CA PHE A 135 2.35 20.55 -2.88
C PHE A 135 2.84 21.55 -1.83
N SER A 136 3.55 21.08 -0.80
CA SER A 136 4.15 21.94 0.23
C SER A 136 5.44 21.33 0.76
N ASP A 137 6.41 22.18 1.07
CA ASP A 137 7.66 21.78 1.73
C ASP A 137 7.52 21.65 3.25
N LYS A 138 6.45 22.19 3.80
CA LYS A 138 6.18 22.16 5.24
C LYS A 138 4.71 21.88 5.53
N ARG A 139 4.47 21.23 6.68
CA ARG A 139 3.14 21.06 7.28
C ARG A 139 3.15 21.50 8.71
N LYS A 140 1.97 21.65 9.29
CA LYS A 140 1.78 21.96 10.70
C LYS A 140 1.27 20.72 11.43
N TYR A 141 1.59 20.61 12.69
CA TYR A 141 0.94 19.67 13.59
C TYR A 141 -0.48 20.18 13.90
N ASP A 142 -1.48 19.39 13.60
CA ASP A 142 -2.88 19.78 13.83
C ASP A 142 -3.35 19.36 15.22
N ILE A 143 -2.68 18.37 15.83
CA ILE A 143 -2.99 17.84 17.17
C ILE A 143 -1.73 17.65 18.03
N GLY A 144 -1.93 17.33 19.30
CA GLY A 144 -0.86 16.96 20.24
C GLY A 144 -0.07 18.15 20.80
N PRO A 145 1.02 17.86 21.56
CA PRO A 145 1.82 18.89 22.27
C PRO A 145 2.55 19.88 21.34
N LYS A 146 2.77 19.48 20.08
CA LYS A 146 3.44 20.31 19.06
C LYS A 146 2.45 21.10 18.19
N LYS A 147 1.14 21.09 18.48
CA LYS A 147 0.10 21.74 17.66
C LYS A 147 0.50 23.16 17.25
N GLY A 148 0.34 23.47 15.95
CA GLY A 148 0.68 24.76 15.36
C GLY A 148 2.15 24.92 14.95
N LYS A 149 3.08 24.11 15.47
CA LYS A 149 4.47 24.09 14.99
C LYS A 149 4.54 23.49 13.57
N GLN A 150 5.62 23.80 12.87
CA GLN A 150 5.85 23.27 11.52
C GLN A 150 6.87 22.13 11.52
N PHE A 151 6.77 21.24 10.53
CA PHE A 151 7.75 20.23 10.21
C PHE A 151 7.95 20.13 8.70
N ASP A 152 9.08 19.56 8.28
CA ASP A 152 9.47 19.45 6.87
C ASP A 152 8.80 18.25 6.18
N VAL A 153 8.45 18.44 4.90
CA VAL A 153 7.94 17.40 4.00
C VAL A 153 9.04 17.06 3.00
N LYS A 154 9.58 15.85 3.09
CA LYS A 154 10.74 15.39 2.29
C LYS A 154 10.37 14.44 1.14
N VAL A 155 9.13 13.96 1.10
CA VAL A 155 8.65 13.01 0.08
C VAL A 155 7.41 13.55 -0.63
N PRO A 156 7.07 13.06 -1.82
CA PRO A 156 5.78 13.34 -2.43
C PRO A 156 4.63 12.89 -1.53
N THR A 157 3.60 13.72 -1.46
CA THR A 157 2.42 13.53 -0.60
C THR A 157 1.16 13.13 -1.36
N SER A 158 1.22 13.18 -2.69
CA SER A 158 0.17 12.69 -3.58
C SER A 158 0.77 11.92 -4.73
N TYR A 159 0.12 10.84 -5.12
CA TYR A 159 0.50 10.02 -6.26
C TYR A 159 -0.72 9.69 -7.10
N MET A 160 -0.58 9.84 -8.41
CA MET A 160 -1.53 9.33 -9.40
C MET A 160 -0.80 8.38 -10.33
N PHE A 161 -1.39 7.23 -10.62
CA PHE A 161 -0.76 6.23 -11.44
C PHE A 161 -1.79 5.31 -12.12
N SER A 162 -1.32 4.57 -13.12
CA SER A 162 -2.03 3.46 -13.75
C SER A 162 -1.19 2.19 -13.65
N ILE A 163 -1.86 1.05 -13.40
CA ILE A 163 -1.26 -0.26 -13.32
C ILE A 163 -1.89 -1.14 -14.40
N GLU A 164 -1.07 -1.64 -15.33
CA GLU A 164 -1.46 -2.66 -16.30
C GLU A 164 -1.14 -4.04 -15.72
N PHE A 165 -2.10 -4.95 -15.73
CA PHE A 165 -1.96 -6.33 -15.30
C PHE A 165 -1.74 -7.28 -16.48
N HIS A 166 -1.21 -8.49 -16.22
CA HIS A 166 -0.98 -9.48 -17.28
C HIS A 166 -2.28 -9.95 -17.95
N ASN A 167 -3.41 -9.90 -17.26
CA ASN A 167 -4.74 -10.16 -17.83
C ASN A 167 -5.30 -8.99 -18.67
N LYS A 168 -4.49 -7.96 -18.95
CA LYS A 168 -4.79 -6.74 -19.70
C LYS A 168 -5.67 -5.71 -18.98
N ALA A 169 -6.14 -5.98 -17.79
CA ALA A 169 -6.84 -4.97 -17.00
C ALA A 169 -5.93 -3.77 -16.71
N VAL A 170 -6.50 -2.55 -16.75
CA VAL A 170 -5.78 -1.31 -16.41
C VAL A 170 -6.51 -0.62 -15.28
N ILE A 171 -5.85 -0.50 -14.13
CA ILE A 171 -6.40 0.13 -12.93
C ILE A 171 -5.75 1.47 -12.68
N GLN A 172 -6.57 2.50 -12.44
CA GLN A 172 -6.11 3.82 -12.05
C GLN A 172 -6.06 3.93 -10.52
N GLY A 173 -5.04 4.61 -9.99
CA GLY A 173 -4.86 4.79 -8.56
C GLY A 173 -4.54 6.21 -8.16
N CYS A 174 -5.08 6.61 -7.00
CA CYS A 174 -4.73 7.82 -6.30
C CYS A 174 -4.45 7.51 -4.83
N LEU A 175 -3.26 7.87 -4.37
CA LEU A 175 -2.89 7.82 -2.95
C LEU A 175 -2.43 9.22 -2.53
N SER A 176 -3.10 9.83 -1.55
CA SER A 176 -2.86 11.23 -1.21
C SER A 176 -3.02 11.54 0.28
N PHE A 177 -2.10 12.37 0.79
CA PHE A 177 -2.17 13.03 2.09
C PHE A 177 -2.55 14.52 1.96
N ASP A 178 -3.11 14.94 0.81
CA ASP A 178 -3.39 16.36 0.51
C ASP A 178 -4.88 16.65 0.30
N VAL A 179 -5.72 15.64 0.25
CA VAL A 179 -7.15 15.78 -0.07
C VAL A 179 -7.96 15.91 1.21
N GLN A 180 -8.76 16.98 1.31
CA GLN A 180 -9.56 17.22 2.51
C GLN A 180 -10.76 16.27 2.63
N ASN A 181 -11.40 15.96 1.52
CA ASN A 181 -12.54 15.06 1.46
C ASN A 181 -12.77 14.59 0.01
N HIS A 182 -13.39 13.43 -0.18
CA HIS A 182 -13.84 12.92 -1.47
C HIS A 182 -15.06 12.04 -1.31
N GLY A 183 -15.85 11.88 -2.39
CA GLY A 183 -17.04 11.03 -2.45
C GLY A 183 -16.86 9.74 -3.26
N CYS A 184 -15.61 9.34 -3.54
CA CYS A 184 -15.32 8.13 -4.33
C CYS A 184 -15.32 6.88 -3.44
N ASN A 185 -15.70 5.73 -3.99
CA ASN A 185 -15.46 4.45 -3.35
C ASN A 185 -13.96 4.14 -3.32
N HIS A 186 -13.52 3.42 -2.30
CA HIS A 186 -12.09 3.10 -2.14
C HIS A 186 -11.54 2.27 -3.30
N MET A 187 -12.31 1.32 -3.83
CA MET A 187 -11.95 0.54 -5.02
C MET A 187 -13.19 0.12 -5.80
N GLU A 188 -13.13 0.27 -7.12
CA GLU A 188 -14.15 -0.22 -8.05
C GLU A 188 -13.50 -0.94 -9.22
N LEU A 189 -14.07 -2.09 -9.60
CA LEU A 189 -13.62 -2.87 -10.75
C LEU A 189 -14.78 -3.03 -11.74
N TYR A 190 -14.48 -2.84 -13.02
CA TYR A 190 -15.45 -2.85 -14.11
C TYR A 190 -15.13 -3.99 -15.06
N GLY A 191 -16.05 -4.93 -15.19
CA GLY A 191 -15.94 -6.09 -16.06
C GLY A 191 -16.90 -6.02 -17.23
N THR A 192 -16.82 -7.04 -18.10
CA THR A 192 -17.65 -7.16 -19.32
C THR A 192 -19.11 -7.43 -19.05
N LYS A 193 -19.47 -7.88 -17.84
CA LYS A 193 -20.86 -8.23 -17.47
C LYS A 193 -21.40 -7.39 -16.30
N GLY A 194 -20.56 -6.63 -15.63
CA GLY A 194 -20.95 -5.84 -14.47
C GLY A 194 -19.77 -5.18 -13.79
N SER A 195 -20.04 -4.58 -12.64
CA SER A 195 -19.02 -3.93 -11.81
C SER A 195 -19.16 -4.34 -10.36
N ILE A 196 -18.06 -4.19 -9.60
CA ILE A 196 -18.04 -4.45 -8.16
C ILE A 196 -17.39 -3.29 -7.44
N ILE A 197 -17.98 -2.88 -6.32
CA ILE A 197 -17.34 -2.05 -5.31
C ILE A 197 -16.65 -3.01 -4.34
N VAL A 198 -15.33 -2.95 -4.30
CA VAL A 198 -14.54 -3.74 -3.35
C VAL A 198 -14.46 -2.96 -2.05
N PRO A 199 -14.77 -3.56 -0.90
CA PRO A 199 -14.62 -2.91 0.38
C PRO A 199 -13.19 -2.42 0.63
N ASP A 200 -13.04 -1.47 1.53
CA ASP A 200 -11.75 -0.96 1.97
C ASP A 200 -10.87 -2.12 2.47
N PRO A 201 -9.69 -2.32 1.89
CA PRO A 201 -8.80 -3.41 2.27
C PRO A 201 -8.13 -3.23 3.63
#